data_ea8fbc4b7ba5bbe90448e77f528caae9
#
_entry.id   ea8fbc4b7ba5bbe90448e77f528caae9
#
_cell.length_a   1.000
_cell.length_b   1.000
_cell.length_c   1.000
_cell.angle_alpha   90.00
_cell.angle_beta   90.00
_cell.angle_gamma   90.00
#
_symmetry.space_group_name_H-M   'P 1'
#
loop_
_entity.id
_entity.type
_entity.pdbx_description
1 polymer ?
#
loop_
_entity_poly.entity_id
_entity_poly.type
_entity_poly.pdbx_seq_one_letter_code
_entity_poly.pdbx_strand_id
1 'polypeptide(L)'
;MDARPLGWEQIADCGAMRAVGLRLAAGQRVPEHRTALPVAVIVTEGELHYSEGAKRGAARAGELILVDPGERHTYWAVEETAAYMVFAGLPGVRARPWTLKRR
;
A
#
# COMPACT_ATOMS: atom_id res chain seq x y z
N MET A 1 5.76 18.28 15.72
CA MET A 1 5.99 17.05 14.95
C MET A 1 5.19 15.91 15.57
N ASP A 2 4.51 15.18 14.71
CA ASP A 2 3.73 14.05 15.20
C ASP A 2 4.66 12.87 15.46
N ALA A 3 4.69 12.40 16.71
CA ALA A 3 5.55 11.29 17.12
C ALA A 3 4.84 9.93 17.07
N ARG A 4 3.57 9.91 16.65
CA ARG A 4 2.84 8.65 16.60
C ARG A 4 3.44 7.73 15.53
N PRO A 5 3.53 6.43 15.79
CA PRO A 5 3.96 5.50 14.76
C PRO A 5 2.93 5.44 13.64
N LEU A 6 3.40 5.05 12.45
CA LEU A 6 2.50 4.77 11.35
C LEU A 6 1.60 3.60 11.71
N GLY A 7 0.33 3.68 11.35
CA GLY A 7 -0.58 2.57 11.51
C GLY A 7 -0.35 1.56 10.41
N TRP A 8 0.29 0.47 10.74
CA TRP A 8 0.66 -0.57 9.79
C TRP A 8 0.30 -1.93 10.37
N GLU A 9 -0.57 -2.65 9.70
CA GLU A 9 -1.04 -3.93 10.22
C GLU A 9 -1.23 -4.93 9.09
N GLN A 10 -0.63 -6.11 9.22
CA GLN A 10 -0.89 -7.18 8.26
C GLN A 10 -2.26 -7.77 8.55
N ILE A 11 -3.14 -7.77 7.57
CA ILE A 11 -4.53 -8.19 7.74
C ILE A 11 -4.86 -9.49 7.02
N ALA A 12 -4.10 -9.86 6.01
CA ALA A 12 -4.34 -11.10 5.28
C ALA A 12 -3.08 -11.55 4.59
N ASP A 13 -2.91 -12.86 4.48
CA ASP A 13 -1.75 -13.45 3.82
C ASP A 13 -2.16 -14.82 3.30
N CYS A 14 -2.03 -15.03 2.01
CA CYS A 14 -2.32 -16.34 1.42
C CYS A 14 -1.08 -16.99 0.80
N GLY A 15 0.11 -16.48 1.15
CA GLY A 15 1.37 -16.96 0.61
C GLY A 15 1.79 -16.22 -0.64
N ALA A 16 0.96 -16.23 -1.68
CA ALA A 16 1.25 -15.52 -2.93
C ALA A 16 0.93 -14.03 -2.85
N MET A 17 0.06 -13.63 -1.96
CA MET A 17 -0.37 -12.25 -1.78
C MET A 17 -0.48 -11.93 -0.30
N ARG A 18 -0.24 -10.67 0.02
CA ARG A 18 -0.37 -10.18 1.39
C ARG A 18 -1.04 -8.83 1.37
N ALA A 19 -1.96 -8.62 2.26
CA ALA A 19 -2.64 -7.35 2.42
C ALA A 19 -2.27 -6.72 3.76
N VAL A 20 -1.98 -5.43 3.71
CA VAL A 20 -1.58 -4.65 4.87
C VAL A 20 -2.52 -3.45 4.97
N GLY A 21 -3.00 -3.17 6.16
CA GLY A 21 -3.74 -1.95 6.44
C GLY A 21 -2.76 -0.83 6.77
N LEU A 22 -2.96 0.33 6.17
CA LEU A 22 -2.14 1.52 6.41
C LEU A 22 -3.03 2.64 6.91
N ARG A 23 -2.62 3.28 8.01
CA ARG A 23 -3.26 4.50 8.49
C ARG A 23 -2.22 5.58 8.66
N LEU A 24 -2.54 6.75 8.15
CA LEU A 24 -1.71 7.93 8.31
C LEU A 24 -2.53 9.01 8.97
N ALA A 25 -2.00 9.59 10.02
CA ALA A 25 -2.56 10.80 10.59
C ALA A 25 -2.19 11.98 9.69
N ALA A 26 -2.91 13.08 9.83
CA ALA A 26 -2.59 14.30 9.10
C ALA A 26 -1.11 14.66 9.32
N GLY A 27 -0.39 14.90 8.25
CA GLY A 27 1.02 15.27 8.29
C GLY A 27 2.00 14.10 8.33
N GLN A 28 1.52 12.88 8.45
CA GLN A 28 2.42 11.73 8.44
C GLN A 28 2.84 11.34 7.03
N ARG A 29 4.02 10.76 6.95
CA ARG A 29 4.62 10.36 5.68
C ARG A 29 5.26 8.98 5.83
N VAL A 30 5.05 8.13 4.82
CA VAL A 30 5.82 6.90 4.69
C VAL A 30 7.12 7.29 3.99
N PRO A 31 8.28 7.03 4.58
CA PRO A 31 9.55 7.40 3.94
C PRO A 31 9.71 6.78 2.56
N GLU A 32 10.47 7.46 1.71
CA GLU A 32 10.74 6.96 0.37
C GLU A 32 11.40 5.59 0.45
N HIS A 33 10.91 4.67 -0.35
CA HIS A 33 11.41 3.30 -0.36
C HIS A 33 11.12 2.65 -1.70
N ARG A 34 11.64 1.44 -1.87
CA ARG A 34 11.37 0.59 -3.02
C ARG A 34 10.86 -0.74 -2.55
N THR A 35 10.05 -1.40 -3.37
CA THR A 35 9.67 -2.77 -3.11
C THR A 35 10.03 -3.62 -4.31
N ALA A 36 10.32 -4.89 -4.05
CA ALA A 36 10.59 -5.84 -5.13
C ALA A 36 9.31 -6.39 -5.73
N LEU A 37 8.17 -6.12 -5.12
CA LEU A 37 6.88 -6.67 -5.50
C LEU A 37 5.96 -5.59 -6.02
N PRO A 38 5.08 -5.91 -6.96
CA PRO A 38 4.04 -4.97 -7.33
C PRO A 38 3.07 -4.79 -6.18
N VAL A 39 2.55 -3.59 -6.03
CA VAL A 39 1.66 -3.23 -4.94
C VAL A 39 0.44 -2.52 -5.49
N ALA A 40 -0.74 -2.92 -5.03
CA ALA A 40 -1.96 -2.17 -5.26
C ALA A 40 -2.32 -1.48 -3.95
N VAL A 41 -2.50 -0.17 -3.99
CA VAL A 41 -2.89 0.62 -2.83
C VAL A 41 -4.32 1.08 -3.05
N ILE A 42 -5.23 0.67 -2.18
CA ILE A 42 -6.65 0.99 -2.29
C ILE A 42 -7.02 1.90 -1.14
N VAL A 43 -7.35 3.14 -1.46
CA VAL A 43 -7.67 4.13 -0.44
C VAL A 43 -9.11 3.92 0.03
N THR A 44 -9.31 3.87 1.34
CA THR A 44 -10.64 3.65 1.93
C THR A 44 -11.17 4.88 2.66
N GLU A 45 -10.28 5.75 3.12
CA GLU A 45 -10.66 7.00 3.79
C GLU A 45 -9.66 8.09 3.46
N GLY A 46 -10.13 9.32 3.35
CA GLY A 46 -9.26 10.46 3.18
C GLY A 46 -8.67 10.56 1.78
N GLU A 47 -7.46 11.08 1.71
CA GLU A 47 -6.77 11.30 0.45
C GLU A 47 -5.30 10.97 0.63
N LEU A 48 -4.83 9.99 -0.12
CA LEU A 48 -3.43 9.55 -0.05
C LEU A 48 -2.66 10.23 -1.18
N HIS A 49 -1.68 11.03 -0.82
CA HIS A 49 -0.78 11.64 -1.78
C HIS A 49 0.40 10.70 -2.01
N TYR A 50 0.92 10.69 -3.21
CA TYR A 50 2.02 9.79 -3.54
C TYR A 50 2.95 10.41 -4.57
N SER A 51 4.16 9.88 -4.56
CA SER A 51 5.18 10.17 -5.56
C SER A 51 5.83 8.85 -5.93
N GLU A 52 5.90 8.56 -7.22
CA GLU A 52 6.52 7.34 -7.73
C GLU A 52 7.38 7.73 -8.92
N GLY A 53 8.71 7.68 -8.76
CA GLY A 53 9.61 8.19 -9.78
C GLY A 53 9.29 9.64 -10.08
N ALA A 54 9.00 9.94 -11.33
CA ALA A 54 8.63 11.29 -11.76
C ALA A 54 7.14 11.58 -11.62
N LYS A 55 6.34 10.58 -11.27
CA LYS A 55 4.89 10.73 -11.16
C LYS A 55 4.51 11.22 -9.79
N ARG A 56 3.51 12.07 -9.75
CA ARG A 56 2.90 12.54 -8.51
C ARG A 56 1.41 12.55 -8.66
N GLY A 57 0.72 12.32 -7.58
CA GLY A 57 -0.72 12.37 -7.60
C GLY A 57 -1.32 12.16 -6.24
N ALA A 58 -2.64 12.02 -6.24
CA ALA A 58 -3.40 11.75 -5.03
C ALA A 58 -4.55 10.84 -5.38
N ALA A 59 -4.90 9.97 -4.45
CA ALA A 59 -6.03 9.06 -4.59
C ALA A 59 -6.96 9.25 -3.41
N ARG A 60 -8.24 9.29 -3.69
CA ARG A 60 -9.29 9.43 -2.69
C ARG A 60 -9.93 8.09 -2.40
N ALA A 61 -10.76 8.05 -1.37
CA ALA A 61 -11.48 6.84 -1.01
C ALA A 61 -12.17 6.24 -2.23
N GLY A 62 -11.97 4.95 -2.42
CA GLY A 62 -12.51 4.20 -3.57
C GLY A 62 -11.58 4.17 -4.77
N GLU A 63 -10.50 4.93 -4.77
CA GLU A 63 -9.52 4.93 -5.84
C GLU A 63 -8.32 4.07 -5.46
N LEU A 64 -7.56 3.66 -6.47
CA LEU A 64 -6.39 2.84 -6.22
C LEU A 64 -5.19 3.34 -7.00
N ILE A 65 -4.01 2.99 -6.47
CA ILE A 65 -2.72 3.30 -7.08
C ILE A 65 -2.02 1.96 -7.30
N LEU A 66 -1.51 1.75 -8.50
CA LEU A 66 -0.67 0.58 -8.77
C LEU A 66 0.78 1.03 -8.79
N VAL A 67 1.60 0.34 -8.01
CA VAL A 67 3.01 0.69 -7.87
C VAL A 67 3.85 -0.39 -8.52
N ASP A 68 4.70 0.01 -9.46
CA ASP A 68 5.60 -0.90 -10.16
C ASP A 68 6.75 -1.34 -9.25
N PRO A 69 7.21 -2.58 -9.40
CA PRO A 69 8.37 -3.04 -8.64
C PRO A 69 9.61 -2.21 -8.97
N GLY A 70 10.42 -1.96 -7.95
CA GLY A 70 11.70 -1.30 -8.13
C GLY A 70 11.67 0.22 -8.19
N GLU A 71 10.50 0.82 -8.39
CA GLU A 71 10.38 2.27 -8.41
C GLU A 71 10.43 2.83 -7.00
N ARG A 72 11.08 3.96 -6.84
CA ARG A 72 11.06 4.68 -5.56
C ARG A 72 9.71 5.34 -5.40
N HIS A 73 9.13 5.19 -4.23
CA HIS A 73 7.84 5.80 -3.95
C HIS A 73 7.74 6.22 -2.50
N THR A 74 6.88 7.18 -2.27
CA THR A 74 6.55 7.65 -0.93
C THR A 74 5.08 8.05 -0.90
N TYR A 75 4.51 8.01 0.28
CA TYR A 75 3.12 8.40 0.51
C TYR A 75 3.06 9.38 1.65
N TRP A 76 2.10 10.29 1.61
CA TRP A 76 1.86 11.18 2.74
C TRP A 76 0.39 11.56 2.77
N ALA A 77 -0.03 12.08 3.92
CA ALA A 77 -1.40 12.49 4.12
C ALA A 77 -1.46 13.89 4.69
N VAL A 78 -2.41 14.69 4.22
CA VAL A 78 -2.68 16.01 4.79
C VAL A 78 -3.87 15.97 5.74
N GLU A 79 -4.63 14.89 5.68
CA GLU A 79 -5.73 14.61 6.60
C GLU A 79 -5.67 13.12 6.94
N GLU A 80 -6.42 12.71 7.94
CA GLU A 80 -6.43 11.30 8.32
C GLU A 80 -6.83 10.44 7.14
N THR A 81 -6.03 9.43 6.84
CA THR A 81 -6.17 8.63 5.63
C THR A 81 -5.95 7.16 5.96
N ALA A 82 -6.73 6.31 5.32
CA ALA A 82 -6.57 4.87 5.46
C ALA A 82 -6.58 4.22 4.08
N ALA A 83 -5.81 3.14 3.96
CA ALA A 83 -5.69 2.41 2.71
C ALA A 83 -5.34 0.96 2.99
N TYR A 84 -5.64 0.09 2.02
CA TYR A 84 -5.10 -1.27 2.00
C TYR A 84 -3.97 -1.31 0.98
N MET A 85 -2.90 -2.01 1.32
CA MET A 85 -1.80 -2.25 0.40
C MET A 85 -1.74 -3.74 0.15
N VAL A 86 -1.86 -4.14 -1.11
CA VAL A 86 -1.85 -5.55 -1.50
C VAL A 86 -0.59 -5.82 -2.29
N PHE A 87 0.27 -6.66 -1.71
CA PHE A 87 1.54 -7.09 -2.32
C PHE A 87 1.30 -8.42 -3.00
N ALA A 88 1.74 -8.55 -4.25
CA ALA A 88 1.52 -9.76 -5.04
C ALA A 88 2.86 -10.35 -5.50
N GLY A 89 2.85 -11.66 -5.79
CA GLY A 89 4.03 -12.31 -6.32
C GLY A 89 5.16 -12.44 -5.33
N LEU A 90 4.84 -12.80 -4.08
CA LEU A 90 5.86 -12.92 -3.04
C LEU A 90 6.96 -13.89 -3.45
N PRO A 91 8.24 -13.57 -3.19
CA PRO A 91 9.36 -14.41 -3.56
C PRO A 91 9.25 -15.81 -2.95
N GLY A 92 9.63 -16.82 -3.72
CA GLY A 92 9.64 -18.20 -3.24
C GLY A 92 8.29 -18.89 -3.29
N VAL A 93 7.26 -18.18 -3.71
CA VAL A 93 5.93 -18.76 -3.82
C VAL A 93 5.65 -19.03 -5.29
N ARG A 94 5.33 -20.28 -5.61
CA ARG A 94 4.99 -20.65 -6.96
C ARG A 94 3.59 -20.16 -7.29
N ALA A 95 3.43 -19.66 -8.49
CA ALA A 95 2.10 -19.35 -8.98
C ALA A 95 1.30 -20.66 -9.09
N ARG A 96 0.06 -20.62 -8.67
CA ARG A 96 -0.85 -21.76 -8.75
C ARG A 96 -2.03 -21.36 -9.62
N PRO A 97 -2.68 -22.34 -10.25
CA PRO A 97 -3.96 -22.06 -10.88
C PRO A 97 -4.88 -21.45 -9.83
N TRP A 98 -5.67 -20.51 -10.27
CA TRP A 98 -6.58 -19.84 -9.36
C TRP A 98 -7.61 -20.83 -8.83
N THR A 99 -7.80 -20.83 -7.51
CA THR A 99 -8.81 -21.65 -6.88
C THR A 99 -9.57 -20.82 -5.86
N LEU A 100 -10.85 -21.10 -5.74
CA LEU A 100 -11.66 -20.44 -4.72
C LEU A 100 -11.30 -21.02 -3.36
N LYS A 101 -10.83 -20.19 -2.46
CA LYS A 101 -10.54 -20.62 -1.10
C LYS A 101 -11.77 -20.43 -0.24
N ARG A 102 -12.04 -21.41 0.58
CA ARG A 102 -13.14 -21.36 1.52
C ARG A 102 -12.61 -21.24 2.92
N ARG A 103 -13.36 -20.56 3.73
CA ARG A 103 -13.05 -20.40 5.13
C ARG A 103 -13.97 -21.25 5.94
#